data_276386257f34377d441ba54eaea7d00d
#
_entry.id   276386257f34377d441ba54eaea7d00d
#
_cell.length_a   1.000
_cell.length_b   1.000
_cell.length_c   1.000
_cell.angle_alpha   90.00
_cell.angle_beta   90.00
_cell.angle_gamma   90.00
#
_symmetry.space_group_name_H-M   'P 1'
#
loop_
_entity.id
_entity.type
_entity.pdbx_description
1 polymer ?
#
loop_
_entity_poly.entity_id
_entity_poly.type
_entity_poly.pdbx_seq_one_letter_code
_entity_poly.pdbx_strand_id
1 'polypeptide(L)'
;MSDLLLGVDIGTSSSKGVLVRPDGAIVATAQRPHELSLPRPGWAEHDGEAVWWADFVAIARELAAHEGGRIAAVGVSGIGPAVLPVDAAGRSLRPAILYGIDTRATREVDELTERFGPGAILARGGTLLTSQAAGPKLAWIRRHEPDVWARTRRFHMAHSLMIERLTGEYVLDHHSASQCDPLYDMTAAAWATDWAADVVPGLDLPRLAWSNEIAGRVHGAGAAATGIPEGTPVVAGTIDAWAEALSAGVRDPGDTMLMYGTTMFMVEIARAFRPEASLWTTQGVFEGTCTYAAGLSTSGGLTVWLRDIVGREFEALIAEAALTPAGADGLVVLPFFGVARSPIFDPLARGGIFGLTLRHGRGHLYRGLLEGTAYEVRHNLEVMEAAGAAPEQLTAVGGGTKSGLWTQVVSDVTGLRQVIPAVTIGASYGDAMLAGDGVGLVAADARWNAPAETLTPDDRAGARYDELYRVYRSLYPATREQAHALARVQEETSEAASG
;
A
#
# COMPACT_ATOMS: atom_id res chain seq x y z
N MET A 1 -21.26 -29.91 -6.59
CA MET A 1 -20.43 -29.12 -5.66
C MET A 1 -20.49 -27.69 -6.14
N SER A 2 -20.67 -26.73 -5.25
CA SER A 2 -20.59 -25.30 -5.60
C SER A 2 -19.14 -24.90 -5.91
N ASP A 3 -18.97 -23.99 -6.85
CA ASP A 3 -17.64 -23.40 -7.10
C ASP A 3 -17.30 -22.42 -5.97
N LEU A 4 -16.04 -22.47 -5.51
CA LEU A 4 -15.47 -21.61 -4.49
C LEU A 4 -14.23 -20.92 -5.03
N LEU A 5 -13.99 -19.71 -4.57
CA LEU A 5 -12.85 -18.89 -4.94
C LEU A 5 -11.92 -18.76 -3.72
N LEU A 6 -10.64 -19.05 -3.93
CA LEU A 6 -9.61 -18.92 -2.89
C LEU A 6 -8.82 -17.65 -3.13
N GLY A 7 -8.81 -16.76 -2.14
CA GLY A 7 -7.93 -15.59 -2.10
C GLY A 7 -6.93 -15.72 -0.95
N VAL A 8 -5.66 -15.40 -1.20
CA VAL A 8 -4.60 -15.45 -0.19
C VAL A 8 -3.71 -14.22 -0.30
N ASP A 9 -3.59 -13.51 0.81
CA ASP A 9 -2.72 -12.34 0.97
C ASP A 9 -1.51 -12.68 1.84
N ILE A 10 -0.31 -12.41 1.34
CA ILE A 10 0.95 -12.54 2.06
C ILE A 10 1.39 -11.15 2.54
N GLY A 11 0.94 -10.76 3.74
CA GLY A 11 1.19 -9.42 4.27
C GLY A 11 2.51 -9.26 5.03
N THR A 12 2.69 -8.12 5.70
CA THR A 12 3.93 -7.78 6.43
C THR A 12 4.10 -8.55 7.76
N SER A 13 3.02 -8.78 8.49
CA SER A 13 3.06 -9.40 9.83
C SER A 13 2.16 -10.61 9.96
N SER A 14 1.42 -10.93 8.93
CA SER A 14 0.58 -12.12 8.85
C SER A 14 0.14 -12.38 7.42
N SER A 15 -0.02 -13.65 7.08
CA SER A 15 -0.70 -14.07 5.86
C SER A 15 -2.16 -14.41 6.17
N LYS A 16 -3.07 -14.09 5.25
CA LYS A 16 -4.51 -14.32 5.40
C LYS A 16 -5.08 -15.00 4.17
N GLY A 17 -6.05 -15.88 4.39
CA GLY A 17 -6.77 -16.53 3.30
C GLY A 17 -8.27 -16.51 3.52
N VAL A 18 -9.01 -16.49 2.43
CA VAL A 18 -10.47 -16.56 2.44
C VAL A 18 -10.96 -17.50 1.36
N LEU A 19 -12.01 -18.26 1.69
CA LEU A 19 -12.76 -19.07 0.76
C LEU A 19 -14.15 -18.43 0.57
N VAL A 20 -14.50 -18.10 -0.67
CA VAL A 20 -15.67 -17.26 -0.98
C VAL A 20 -16.50 -17.93 -2.07
N ARG A 21 -17.82 -17.76 -2.03
CA ARG A 21 -18.70 -18.11 -3.16
C ARG A 21 -18.66 -17.01 -4.22
N PRO A 22 -19.06 -17.30 -5.47
CA PRO A 22 -19.11 -16.29 -6.53
C PRO A 22 -20.01 -15.09 -6.25
N ASP A 23 -20.95 -15.18 -5.30
CA ASP A 23 -21.80 -14.10 -4.83
C ASP A 23 -21.15 -13.22 -3.72
N GLY A 24 -19.90 -13.51 -3.35
CA GLY A 24 -19.16 -12.80 -2.30
C GLY A 24 -19.39 -13.34 -0.88
N ALA A 25 -20.21 -14.37 -0.71
CA ALA A 25 -20.44 -14.94 0.62
C ALA A 25 -19.20 -15.69 1.12
N ILE A 26 -18.68 -15.25 2.28
CA ILE A 26 -17.51 -15.84 2.92
C ILE A 26 -17.88 -17.19 3.51
N VAL A 27 -17.14 -18.23 3.17
CA VAL A 27 -17.34 -19.61 3.62
C VAL A 27 -16.40 -19.95 4.77
N ALA A 28 -15.12 -19.61 4.63
CA ALA A 28 -14.09 -19.84 5.63
C ALA A 28 -12.95 -18.82 5.52
N THR A 29 -12.24 -18.65 6.62
CA THR A 29 -11.03 -17.79 6.67
C THR A 29 -9.92 -18.52 7.42
N ALA A 30 -8.67 -18.23 7.06
CA ALA A 30 -7.50 -18.71 7.77
C ALA A 30 -6.46 -17.60 7.90
N GLN A 31 -5.63 -17.63 8.94
CA GLN A 31 -4.57 -16.65 9.16
C GLN A 31 -3.34 -17.31 9.76
N ARG A 32 -2.17 -16.82 9.37
CA ARG A 32 -0.86 -17.18 9.95
C ARG A 32 -0.11 -15.91 10.32
N PRO A 33 0.13 -15.65 11.60
CA PRO A 33 1.03 -14.59 12.03
C PRO A 33 2.47 -14.97 11.75
N HIS A 34 3.28 -13.98 11.40
CA HIS A 34 4.73 -14.12 11.24
C HIS A 34 5.44 -12.82 11.64
N GLU A 35 6.74 -12.91 11.84
CA GLU A 35 7.55 -11.77 12.25
C GLU A 35 8.28 -11.15 11.06
N LEU A 36 8.43 -9.83 11.12
CA LEU A 36 9.30 -9.06 10.24
C LEU A 36 10.74 -9.18 10.71
N SER A 37 11.65 -9.59 9.85
CA SER A 37 13.08 -9.60 10.13
C SER A 37 13.69 -8.22 9.89
N LEU A 38 14.35 -7.68 10.91
CA LEU A 38 15.07 -6.40 10.87
C LEU A 38 16.56 -6.65 11.21
N PRO A 39 17.34 -7.25 10.30
CA PRO A 39 18.68 -7.71 10.61
C PRO A 39 19.71 -6.58 10.87
N ARG A 40 19.43 -5.37 10.38
CA ARG A 40 20.23 -4.16 10.57
C ARG A 40 19.32 -2.93 10.56
N PRO A 41 19.73 -1.79 11.13
CA PRO A 41 19.01 -0.53 10.94
C PRO A 41 18.76 -0.23 9.46
N GLY A 42 17.49 0.10 9.11
CA GLY A 42 17.07 0.38 7.74
C GLY A 42 16.94 -0.86 6.82
N TRP A 43 17.10 -2.07 7.33
CA TRP A 43 16.87 -3.32 6.59
C TRP A 43 15.60 -4.00 7.05
N ALA A 44 14.81 -4.48 6.09
CA ALA A 44 13.59 -5.23 6.35
C ALA A 44 13.48 -6.42 5.38
N GLU A 45 13.36 -7.62 5.90
CA GLU A 45 13.46 -8.86 5.12
C GLU A 45 12.39 -9.88 5.51
N HIS A 46 12.00 -10.69 4.52
CA HIS A 46 11.24 -11.93 4.73
C HIS A 46 11.93 -13.12 4.05
N ASP A 47 11.81 -14.28 4.65
CA ASP A 47 12.20 -15.53 4.01
C ASP A 47 11.07 -16.01 3.08
N GLY A 48 11.37 -16.13 1.78
CA GLY A 48 10.39 -16.54 0.79
C GLY A 48 9.87 -17.97 0.96
N GLU A 49 10.69 -18.89 1.51
CA GLU A 49 10.29 -20.28 1.73
C GLU A 49 9.67 -20.48 3.12
N ALA A 50 10.34 -20.00 4.17
CA ALA A 50 9.94 -20.25 5.56
C ALA A 50 8.75 -19.39 6.00
N VAL A 51 8.51 -18.24 5.33
CA VAL A 51 7.39 -17.35 5.63
C VAL A 51 6.35 -17.44 4.50
N TRP A 52 6.66 -16.93 3.31
CA TRP A 52 5.65 -16.76 2.27
C TRP A 52 5.05 -18.09 1.79
N TRP A 53 5.91 -19.04 1.35
CA TRP A 53 5.43 -20.32 0.84
C TRP A 53 4.85 -21.20 1.95
N ALA A 54 5.48 -21.24 3.13
CA ALA A 54 4.99 -22.03 4.26
C ALA A 54 3.60 -21.57 4.73
N ASP A 55 3.39 -20.26 4.86
CA ASP A 55 2.10 -19.69 5.23
C ASP A 55 1.03 -19.97 4.19
N PHE A 56 1.38 -19.75 2.90
CA PHE A 56 0.47 -20.05 1.80
C PHE A 56 0.02 -21.51 1.83
N VAL A 57 0.95 -22.45 1.94
CA VAL A 57 0.63 -23.90 2.01
C VAL A 57 -0.26 -24.21 3.22
N ALA A 58 0.05 -23.66 4.39
CA ALA A 58 -0.74 -23.90 5.60
C ALA A 58 -2.18 -23.37 5.47
N ILE A 59 -2.35 -22.17 4.91
CA ILE A 59 -3.65 -21.54 4.65
C ILE A 59 -4.42 -22.33 3.59
N ALA A 60 -3.77 -22.62 2.46
CA ALA A 60 -4.40 -23.33 1.35
C ALA A 60 -4.89 -24.71 1.77
N ARG A 61 -4.09 -25.49 2.52
CA ARG A 61 -4.49 -26.82 3.03
C ARG A 61 -5.69 -26.75 3.98
N GLU A 62 -5.70 -25.77 4.88
CA GLU A 62 -6.81 -25.57 5.81
C GLU A 62 -8.10 -25.26 5.05
N LEU A 63 -8.04 -24.33 4.10
CA LEU A 63 -9.21 -23.92 3.32
C LEU A 63 -9.64 -24.96 2.27
N ALA A 64 -8.69 -25.67 1.64
CA ALA A 64 -9.01 -26.75 0.69
C ALA A 64 -9.67 -27.97 1.34
N ALA A 65 -9.43 -28.20 2.64
CA ALA A 65 -10.08 -29.27 3.40
C ALA A 65 -11.55 -28.94 3.76
N HIS A 66 -12.03 -27.74 3.48
CA HIS A 66 -13.39 -27.33 3.83
C HIS A 66 -14.42 -28.07 2.94
N GLU A 67 -15.36 -28.74 3.60
CA GLU A 67 -16.46 -29.46 2.93
C GLU A 67 -17.52 -28.44 2.46
N GLY A 68 -17.81 -28.34 1.19
CA GLY A 68 -18.88 -27.48 0.72
C GLY A 68 -18.75 -27.01 -0.73
N GLY A 69 -17.61 -27.27 -1.37
CA GLY A 69 -17.41 -26.90 -2.76
C GLY A 69 -16.05 -27.30 -3.30
N ARG A 70 -15.80 -26.90 -4.54
CA ARG A 70 -14.52 -27.10 -5.24
C ARG A 70 -13.85 -25.75 -5.44
N ILE A 71 -12.57 -25.61 -5.13
CA ILE A 71 -11.81 -24.42 -5.49
C ILE A 71 -11.74 -24.33 -7.00
N ALA A 72 -12.41 -23.34 -7.58
CA ALA A 72 -12.53 -23.14 -9.02
C ALA A 72 -11.45 -22.20 -9.56
N ALA A 73 -10.94 -21.28 -8.74
CA ALA A 73 -9.85 -20.37 -9.06
C ALA A 73 -9.12 -19.89 -7.81
N VAL A 74 -7.88 -19.44 -8.00
CA VAL A 74 -7.01 -18.90 -6.94
C VAL A 74 -6.50 -17.51 -7.34
N GLY A 75 -6.60 -16.56 -6.43
CA GLY A 75 -5.96 -15.26 -6.50
C GLY A 75 -4.99 -15.07 -5.32
N VAL A 76 -3.90 -14.38 -5.57
CA VAL A 76 -2.87 -14.14 -4.55
C VAL A 76 -2.42 -12.69 -4.62
N SER A 77 -2.38 -12.03 -3.47
CA SER A 77 -1.67 -10.78 -3.30
C SER A 77 -0.51 -10.94 -2.32
N GLY A 78 0.28 -9.92 -2.23
CA GLY A 78 1.31 -9.90 -1.20
C GLY A 78 2.01 -8.57 -1.07
N ILE A 79 2.77 -8.50 0.01
CA ILE A 79 3.60 -7.35 0.34
C ILE A 79 4.50 -6.95 -0.84
N GLY A 80 4.45 -5.68 -1.19
CA GLY A 80 5.24 -5.21 -2.34
C GLY A 80 5.45 -3.70 -2.40
N PRO A 81 6.36 -3.31 -3.32
CA PRO A 81 7.25 -4.16 -4.10
C PRO A 81 8.37 -4.78 -3.26
N ALA A 82 8.56 -6.07 -3.36
CA ALA A 82 9.62 -6.82 -2.70
C ALA A 82 10.55 -7.47 -3.74
N VAL A 83 11.79 -7.78 -3.36
CA VAL A 83 12.78 -8.39 -4.26
C VAL A 83 13.35 -9.65 -3.63
N LEU A 84 12.97 -10.81 -4.14
CA LEU A 84 13.52 -12.11 -3.80
C LEU A 84 14.31 -12.67 -4.99
N PRO A 85 15.64 -12.65 -4.99
CA PRO A 85 16.43 -13.23 -6.07
C PRO A 85 16.42 -14.76 -6.00
N VAL A 86 16.22 -15.40 -7.15
CA VAL A 86 16.21 -16.85 -7.28
C VAL A 86 17.15 -17.33 -8.39
N ASP A 87 17.65 -18.57 -8.27
CA ASP A 87 18.46 -19.23 -9.29
C ASP A 87 17.60 -19.81 -10.44
N ALA A 88 18.25 -20.43 -11.42
CA ALA A 88 17.58 -21.05 -12.57
C ALA A 88 16.61 -22.20 -12.19
N ALA A 89 16.78 -22.78 -10.99
CA ALA A 89 15.91 -23.81 -10.47
C ALA A 89 14.78 -23.25 -9.57
N GLY A 90 14.64 -21.92 -9.49
CA GLY A 90 13.64 -21.24 -8.67
C GLY A 90 13.96 -21.26 -7.16
N ARG A 91 15.18 -21.57 -6.74
CA ARG A 91 15.57 -21.59 -5.32
C ARG A 91 15.95 -20.19 -4.86
N SER A 92 15.40 -19.77 -3.74
CA SER A 92 15.76 -18.51 -3.09
C SER A 92 17.25 -18.45 -2.75
N LEU A 93 17.91 -17.35 -3.06
CA LEU A 93 19.35 -17.17 -2.86
C LEU A 93 19.67 -16.39 -1.60
N ARG A 94 18.71 -15.66 -1.09
CA ARG A 94 18.71 -14.87 0.14
C ARG A 94 17.27 -14.52 0.55
N PRO A 95 17.04 -13.97 1.76
CA PRO A 95 15.74 -13.38 2.11
C PRO A 95 15.36 -12.23 1.18
N ALA A 96 14.06 -12.01 0.98
CA ALA A 96 13.55 -10.92 0.17
C ALA A 96 13.85 -9.57 0.81
N ILE A 97 14.27 -8.58 0.02
CA ILE A 97 14.32 -7.16 0.42
C ILE A 97 12.92 -6.58 0.25
N LEU A 98 12.37 -6.04 1.33
CA LEU A 98 10.99 -5.54 1.33
C LEU A 98 10.88 -4.13 0.73
N TYR A 99 9.65 -3.64 0.63
CA TYR A 99 9.26 -2.35 0.05
C TYR A 99 9.92 -1.14 0.76
N GLY A 100 9.29 0.01 0.74
CA GLY A 100 9.85 1.31 1.18
C GLY A 100 10.32 1.41 2.63
N ILE A 101 10.05 0.41 3.48
CA ILE A 101 10.60 0.32 4.84
C ILE A 101 12.08 -0.12 4.85
N ASP A 102 12.55 -0.74 3.76
CA ASP A 102 13.95 -1.07 3.55
C ASP A 102 14.65 0.05 2.78
N THR A 103 15.62 0.67 3.41
CA THR A 103 16.34 1.85 2.88
C THR A 103 17.78 1.55 2.44
N ARG A 104 18.18 0.25 2.38
CA ARG A 104 19.57 -0.14 2.06
C ARG A 104 20.05 0.35 0.70
N ALA A 105 19.17 0.52 -0.27
CA ALA A 105 19.48 0.89 -1.65
C ALA A 105 19.44 2.40 -1.93
N THR A 106 19.50 3.25 -0.89
CA THR A 106 19.43 4.72 -1.04
C THR A 106 20.49 5.26 -1.99
N ARG A 107 21.73 4.74 -1.93
CA ARG A 107 22.80 5.12 -2.84
C ARG A 107 22.48 4.76 -4.30
N GLU A 108 21.90 3.58 -4.53
CA GLU A 108 21.48 3.14 -5.87
C GLU A 108 20.32 3.97 -6.40
N VAL A 109 19.43 4.45 -5.54
CA VAL A 109 18.37 5.43 -5.90
C VAL A 109 19.01 6.70 -6.43
N ASP A 110 19.99 7.29 -5.72
CA ASP A 110 20.65 8.52 -6.11
C ASP A 110 21.42 8.35 -7.44
N GLU A 111 22.22 7.30 -7.55
CA GLU A 111 23.02 7.03 -8.75
C GLU A 111 22.17 6.75 -10.00
N LEU A 112 21.06 5.99 -9.85
CA LEU A 112 20.15 5.75 -10.98
C LEU A 112 19.37 7.01 -11.35
N THR A 113 19.02 7.85 -10.36
CA THR A 113 18.37 9.14 -10.59
C THR A 113 19.30 10.10 -11.34
N GLU A 114 20.59 10.16 -10.96
CA GLU A 114 21.58 10.95 -11.67
C GLU A 114 21.82 10.44 -13.11
N ARG A 115 21.90 9.12 -13.27
CA ARG A 115 22.21 8.47 -14.54
C ARG A 115 21.12 8.64 -15.59
N PHE A 116 19.84 8.41 -15.23
CA PHE A 116 18.73 8.46 -16.16
C PHE A 116 18.06 9.83 -16.21
N GLY A 117 18.25 10.65 -15.17
CA GLY A 117 17.61 11.94 -14.99
C GLY A 117 16.19 11.82 -14.39
N PRO A 118 15.87 12.62 -13.37
CA PRO A 118 14.59 12.51 -12.66
C PRO A 118 13.38 12.75 -13.56
N GLY A 119 13.50 13.68 -14.55
CA GLY A 119 12.42 13.95 -15.51
C GLY A 119 12.14 12.77 -16.43
N ALA A 120 13.16 12.05 -16.89
CA ALA A 120 12.99 10.88 -17.76
C ALA A 120 12.42 9.69 -16.97
N ILE A 121 12.86 9.51 -15.72
CA ILE A 121 12.32 8.47 -14.81
C ILE A 121 10.82 8.74 -14.58
N LEU A 122 10.46 9.96 -14.21
CA LEU A 122 9.08 10.34 -13.98
C LEU A 122 8.21 10.17 -15.23
N ALA A 123 8.69 10.63 -16.39
CA ALA A 123 7.93 10.54 -17.63
C ALA A 123 7.70 9.09 -18.10
N ARG A 124 8.66 8.20 -17.84
CA ARG A 124 8.60 6.80 -18.25
C ARG A 124 7.96 5.88 -17.21
N GLY A 125 8.35 6.02 -15.95
CA GLY A 125 7.94 5.15 -14.84
C GLY A 125 6.73 5.65 -14.06
N GLY A 126 6.41 6.96 -14.13
CA GLY A 126 5.26 7.54 -13.43
C GLY A 126 5.53 8.04 -12.02
N THR A 127 6.71 7.74 -11.48
CA THR A 127 7.12 8.17 -10.14
C THR A 127 8.62 8.47 -10.10
N LEU A 128 9.07 9.24 -9.12
CA LEU A 128 10.50 9.41 -8.83
C LEU A 128 11.02 8.18 -8.08
N LEU A 129 12.31 7.86 -8.25
CA LEU A 129 12.91 6.75 -7.51
C LEU A 129 12.97 7.05 -6.02
N THR A 130 12.56 6.08 -5.23
CA THR A 130 12.63 6.09 -3.77
C THR A 130 13.01 4.70 -3.27
N SER A 131 13.11 4.51 -1.96
CA SER A 131 13.25 3.18 -1.34
C SER A 131 12.10 2.22 -1.67
N GLN A 132 11.01 2.72 -2.25
CA GLN A 132 9.88 1.91 -2.69
C GLN A 132 10.23 1.10 -3.95
N ALA A 133 11.01 1.63 -4.89
CA ALA A 133 11.31 1.00 -6.18
C ALA A 133 12.11 -0.31 -6.05
N ALA A 134 11.74 -1.33 -6.84
CA ALA A 134 12.46 -2.62 -6.85
C ALA A 134 13.79 -2.55 -7.62
N GLY A 135 13.89 -1.73 -8.69
CA GLY A 135 15.10 -1.62 -9.50
C GLY A 135 16.37 -1.27 -8.72
N PRO A 136 16.38 -0.23 -7.86
CA PRO A 136 17.53 0.08 -7.01
C PRO A 136 17.93 -1.06 -6.08
N LYS A 137 16.97 -1.85 -5.55
CA LYS A 137 17.25 -3.01 -4.70
C LYS A 137 17.94 -4.14 -5.48
N LEU A 138 17.56 -4.37 -6.72
CA LEU A 138 18.24 -5.30 -7.62
C LEU A 138 19.66 -4.82 -7.94
N ALA A 139 19.85 -3.54 -8.21
CA ALA A 139 21.17 -2.93 -8.41
C ALA A 139 22.05 -3.03 -7.14
N TRP A 140 21.43 -2.88 -5.96
CA TRP A 140 22.11 -3.07 -4.68
C TRP A 140 22.63 -4.52 -4.52
N ILE A 141 21.80 -5.54 -4.80
CA ILE A 141 22.21 -6.95 -4.75
C ILE A 141 23.39 -7.18 -5.70
N ARG A 142 23.30 -6.67 -6.92
CA ARG A 142 24.37 -6.78 -7.92
C ARG A 142 25.70 -6.23 -7.41
N ARG A 143 25.69 -5.13 -6.69
CA ARG A 143 26.88 -4.44 -6.18
C ARG A 143 27.42 -5.06 -4.91
N HIS A 144 26.56 -5.33 -3.94
CA HIS A 144 26.96 -5.67 -2.59
C HIS A 144 26.99 -7.17 -2.31
N GLU A 145 26.30 -7.96 -3.15
CA GLU A 145 26.23 -9.42 -3.05
C GLU A 145 26.56 -10.08 -4.41
N PRO A 146 27.79 -9.88 -4.95
CA PRO A 146 28.13 -10.34 -6.30
C PRO A 146 28.02 -11.86 -6.48
N ASP A 147 28.26 -12.66 -5.44
CA ASP A 147 28.11 -14.12 -5.47
C ASP A 147 26.64 -14.53 -5.56
N VAL A 148 25.73 -13.80 -4.91
CA VAL A 148 24.28 -13.96 -5.06
C VAL A 148 23.87 -13.57 -6.47
N TRP A 149 24.31 -12.40 -6.94
CA TRP A 149 23.98 -11.91 -8.28
C TRP A 149 24.43 -12.86 -9.41
N ALA A 150 25.63 -13.41 -9.31
CA ALA A 150 26.16 -14.35 -10.32
C ALA A 150 25.28 -15.60 -10.51
N ARG A 151 24.55 -15.99 -9.47
CA ARG A 151 23.61 -17.12 -9.48
C ARG A 151 22.19 -16.70 -9.79
N THR A 152 21.84 -15.42 -9.58
CA THR A 152 20.49 -14.90 -9.82
C THR A 152 20.14 -14.99 -11.30
N ARG A 153 18.96 -15.53 -11.59
CA ARG A 153 18.39 -15.59 -12.95
C ARG A 153 17.05 -14.87 -13.02
N ARG A 154 16.28 -14.91 -11.95
CA ARG A 154 14.96 -14.29 -11.83
C ARG A 154 14.81 -13.60 -10.47
N PHE A 155 13.77 -12.78 -10.33
CA PHE A 155 13.36 -12.24 -9.04
C PHE A 155 11.85 -12.42 -8.87
N HIS A 156 11.39 -12.49 -7.62
CA HIS A 156 9.99 -12.57 -7.28
C HIS A 156 9.58 -11.50 -6.28
N MET A 157 8.32 -11.09 -6.38
CA MET A 157 7.54 -10.54 -5.29
C MET A 157 6.78 -11.68 -4.60
N ALA A 158 6.11 -11.42 -3.47
CA ALA A 158 5.48 -12.49 -2.71
C ALA A 158 4.45 -13.26 -3.53
N HIS A 159 3.49 -12.58 -4.17
CA HIS A 159 2.46 -13.22 -5.00
C HIS A 159 3.05 -13.96 -6.21
N SER A 160 4.04 -13.39 -6.91
CA SER A 160 4.62 -14.03 -8.09
C SER A 160 5.41 -15.30 -7.75
N LEU A 161 6.02 -15.40 -6.55
CA LEU A 161 6.60 -16.64 -6.06
C LEU A 161 5.52 -17.71 -5.86
N MET A 162 4.37 -17.35 -5.28
CA MET A 162 3.26 -18.29 -5.09
C MET A 162 2.74 -18.80 -6.42
N ILE A 163 2.62 -17.92 -7.42
CA ILE A 163 2.20 -18.30 -8.77
C ILE A 163 3.18 -19.31 -9.39
N GLU A 164 4.49 -19.05 -9.35
CA GLU A 164 5.49 -19.98 -9.89
C GLU A 164 5.46 -21.31 -9.14
N ARG A 165 5.34 -21.30 -7.80
CA ARG A 165 5.25 -22.54 -6.98
C ARG A 165 4.01 -23.37 -7.27
N LEU A 166 2.91 -22.73 -7.66
CA LEU A 166 1.66 -23.41 -7.99
C LEU A 166 1.60 -23.91 -9.43
N THR A 167 2.15 -23.14 -10.37
CA THR A 167 1.89 -23.31 -11.81
C THR A 167 3.12 -23.61 -12.65
N GLY A 168 4.31 -23.29 -12.16
CA GLY A 168 5.56 -23.30 -12.92
C GLY A 168 5.75 -22.09 -13.84
N GLU A 169 4.80 -21.15 -13.87
CA GLU A 169 4.83 -19.98 -14.74
C GLU A 169 5.49 -18.78 -14.06
N TYR A 170 6.45 -18.13 -14.73
CA TYR A 170 7.13 -16.94 -14.27
C TYR A 170 6.39 -15.69 -14.79
N VAL A 171 5.49 -15.16 -13.98
CA VAL A 171 4.56 -14.07 -14.33
C VAL A 171 4.58 -12.98 -13.26
N LEU A 172 4.45 -11.73 -13.67
CA LEU A 172 4.22 -10.59 -12.79
C LEU A 172 3.12 -9.71 -13.39
N ASP A 173 2.24 -9.21 -12.56
CA ASP A 173 1.18 -8.31 -13.01
C ASP A 173 1.74 -6.91 -13.37
N HIS A 174 1.05 -6.21 -14.28
CA HIS A 174 1.45 -4.89 -14.75
C HIS A 174 1.54 -3.86 -13.63
N HIS A 175 0.62 -3.94 -12.65
CA HIS A 175 0.67 -3.06 -11.49
C HIS A 175 1.97 -3.23 -10.70
N SER A 176 2.31 -4.45 -10.33
CA SER A 176 3.55 -4.75 -9.59
C SER A 176 4.81 -4.46 -10.42
N ALA A 177 4.76 -4.75 -11.72
CA ALA A 177 5.87 -4.44 -12.63
C ALA A 177 6.13 -2.94 -12.73
N SER A 178 5.10 -2.10 -12.70
CA SER A 178 5.24 -0.64 -12.70
C SER A 178 5.91 -0.07 -11.45
N GLN A 179 6.07 -0.88 -10.40
CA GLN A 179 6.82 -0.52 -9.19
C GLN A 179 8.28 -1.03 -9.22
N CYS A 180 8.70 -1.61 -10.35
CA CYS A 180 10.08 -2.01 -10.59
C CYS A 180 10.93 -0.88 -11.20
N ASP A 181 10.54 0.38 -11.05
CA ASP A 181 11.28 1.51 -11.59
C ASP A 181 12.80 1.40 -11.35
N PRO A 182 13.62 1.75 -12.37
CA PRO A 182 13.26 2.30 -13.69
C PRO A 182 13.10 1.22 -14.79
N LEU A 183 12.71 -0.01 -14.45
CA LEU A 183 12.69 -1.16 -15.37
C LEU A 183 11.40 -1.28 -16.20
N TYR A 184 10.40 -0.45 -15.94
CA TYR A 184 9.08 -0.52 -16.58
C TYR A 184 8.73 0.79 -17.31
N ASP A 185 8.01 0.67 -18.41
CA ASP A 185 7.50 1.79 -19.20
C ASP A 185 5.97 1.84 -19.09
N MET A 186 5.48 2.86 -18.39
CA MET A 186 4.05 3.07 -18.13
C MET A 186 3.23 3.28 -19.40
N THR A 187 3.79 3.96 -20.39
CA THR A 187 3.09 4.25 -21.64
C THR A 187 3.03 3.03 -22.57
N ALA A 188 4.13 2.28 -22.64
CA ALA A 188 4.19 1.06 -23.42
C ALA A 188 3.50 -0.13 -22.75
N ALA A 189 3.18 -0.02 -21.45
CA ALA A 189 2.76 -1.13 -20.59
C ALA A 189 3.68 -2.36 -20.75
N ALA A 190 5.00 -2.15 -20.66
CA ALA A 190 6.01 -3.15 -20.96
C ALA A 190 7.30 -2.91 -20.17
N TRP A 191 8.17 -3.91 -20.14
CA TRP A 191 9.51 -3.72 -19.59
C TRP A 191 10.32 -2.72 -20.42
N ALA A 192 10.99 -1.79 -19.76
CA ALA A 192 11.96 -0.87 -20.32
C ALA A 192 13.28 -1.60 -20.58
N THR A 193 13.32 -2.44 -21.62
CA THR A 193 14.40 -3.40 -21.86
C THR A 193 15.77 -2.75 -22.04
N ASP A 194 15.84 -1.53 -22.53
CA ASP A 194 17.05 -0.72 -22.66
C ASP A 194 17.63 -0.36 -21.29
N TRP A 195 16.79 0.13 -20.38
CA TRP A 195 17.21 0.45 -19.01
C TRP A 195 17.42 -0.81 -18.18
N ALA A 196 16.59 -1.85 -18.37
CA ALA A 196 16.75 -3.12 -17.68
C ALA A 196 18.08 -3.80 -18.02
N ALA A 197 18.51 -3.78 -19.30
CA ALA A 197 19.81 -4.32 -19.71
C ALA A 197 20.99 -3.63 -19.02
N ASP A 198 20.83 -2.40 -18.60
CA ASP A 198 21.84 -1.60 -17.93
C ASP A 198 21.83 -1.79 -16.39
N VAL A 199 20.64 -1.76 -15.78
CA VAL A 199 20.47 -1.86 -14.32
C VAL A 199 20.65 -3.31 -13.84
N VAL A 200 20.05 -4.28 -14.56
CA VAL A 200 19.98 -5.70 -14.19
C VAL A 200 20.44 -6.62 -15.33
N PRO A 201 21.69 -6.47 -15.84
CA PRO A 201 22.17 -7.26 -16.98
C PRO A 201 22.10 -8.75 -16.70
N GLY A 202 21.52 -9.51 -17.65
CA GLY A 202 21.42 -10.97 -17.59
C GLY A 202 20.33 -11.51 -16.68
N LEU A 203 19.45 -10.64 -16.14
CA LEU A 203 18.27 -11.04 -15.40
C LEU A 203 17.12 -11.35 -16.38
N ASP A 204 16.49 -12.51 -16.22
CA ASP A 204 15.25 -12.82 -16.92
C ASP A 204 14.11 -12.02 -16.29
N LEU A 205 13.35 -11.28 -17.11
CA LEU A 205 12.19 -10.55 -16.66
C LEU A 205 10.93 -11.41 -16.82
N PRO A 206 9.95 -11.37 -15.89
CA PRO A 206 8.74 -12.17 -16.00
C PRO A 206 7.86 -11.75 -17.16
N ARG A 207 7.05 -12.70 -17.66
CA ARG A 207 5.94 -12.37 -18.55
C ARG A 207 4.97 -11.45 -17.82
N LEU A 208 4.54 -10.39 -18.47
CA LEU A 208 3.54 -9.48 -17.93
C LEU A 208 2.12 -10.00 -18.19
N ALA A 209 1.22 -9.74 -17.25
CA ALA A 209 -0.21 -10.04 -17.33
C ALA A 209 -1.01 -8.97 -16.54
N TRP A 210 -2.29 -8.79 -16.84
CA TRP A 210 -3.16 -8.04 -15.95
C TRP A 210 -3.55 -8.89 -14.73
N SER A 211 -3.83 -8.26 -13.60
CA SER A 211 -3.97 -8.97 -12.31
C SER A 211 -5.07 -10.03 -12.29
N ASN A 212 -6.13 -9.86 -13.09
CA ASN A 212 -7.22 -10.82 -13.28
C ASN A 212 -6.96 -11.85 -14.39
N GLU A 213 -5.88 -11.71 -15.19
CA GLU A 213 -5.57 -12.70 -16.22
C GLU A 213 -5.03 -14.00 -15.61
N ILE A 214 -5.36 -15.13 -16.24
CA ILE A 214 -4.85 -16.43 -15.82
C ILE A 214 -3.34 -16.49 -16.09
N ALA A 215 -2.56 -16.54 -15.03
CA ALA A 215 -1.11 -16.71 -15.08
C ALA A 215 -0.72 -18.13 -15.47
N GLY A 216 -1.44 -19.11 -14.92
CA GLY A 216 -1.22 -20.54 -15.15
C GLY A 216 -2.28 -21.40 -14.50
N ARG A 217 -2.00 -22.72 -14.41
CA ARG A 217 -2.86 -23.68 -13.73
C ARG A 217 -2.05 -24.49 -12.74
N VAL A 218 -2.66 -24.82 -11.61
CA VAL A 218 -2.01 -25.62 -10.57
C VAL A 218 -1.51 -26.94 -11.16
N HIS A 219 -0.21 -27.18 -11.05
CA HIS A 219 0.41 -28.46 -11.48
C HIS A 219 0.42 -29.49 -10.35
N GLY A 220 0.73 -30.75 -10.67
CA GLY A 220 0.67 -31.87 -9.70
C GLY A 220 1.47 -31.65 -8.42
N ALA A 221 2.65 -31.01 -8.46
CA ALA A 221 3.43 -30.70 -7.26
C ALA A 221 2.78 -29.58 -6.42
N GLY A 222 2.20 -28.57 -7.05
CA GLY A 222 1.42 -27.52 -6.38
C GLY A 222 0.18 -28.10 -5.70
N ALA A 223 -0.55 -28.97 -6.37
CA ALA A 223 -1.71 -29.68 -5.81
C ALA A 223 -1.33 -30.54 -4.61
N ALA A 224 -0.25 -31.32 -4.70
CA ALA A 224 0.24 -32.15 -3.60
C ALA A 224 0.69 -31.33 -2.39
N ALA A 225 1.29 -30.14 -2.62
CA ALA A 225 1.73 -29.25 -1.57
C ALA A 225 0.56 -28.57 -0.84
N THR A 226 -0.47 -28.14 -1.56
CA THR A 226 -1.49 -27.22 -1.05
C THR A 226 -2.88 -27.84 -0.83
N GLY A 227 -3.15 -28.99 -1.45
CA GLY A 227 -4.50 -29.56 -1.50
C GLY A 227 -5.45 -28.89 -2.50
N ILE A 228 -5.00 -27.84 -3.22
CA ILE A 228 -5.76 -27.22 -4.30
C ILE A 228 -5.79 -28.21 -5.49
N PRO A 229 -6.94 -28.47 -6.12
CA PRO A 229 -7.01 -29.44 -7.22
C PRO A 229 -6.08 -29.09 -8.38
N GLU A 230 -5.42 -30.11 -8.97
CA GLU A 230 -4.63 -29.94 -10.18
C GLU A 230 -5.51 -29.39 -11.32
N GLY A 231 -4.95 -28.48 -12.13
CA GLY A 231 -5.65 -27.82 -13.21
C GLY A 231 -6.46 -26.58 -12.78
N THR A 232 -6.56 -26.26 -11.48
CA THR A 232 -7.22 -25.05 -10.99
C THR A 232 -6.51 -23.81 -11.54
N PRO A 233 -7.23 -22.85 -12.18
CA PRO A 233 -6.67 -21.61 -12.66
C PRO A 233 -6.12 -20.74 -11.50
N VAL A 234 -4.98 -20.10 -11.75
CA VAL A 234 -4.37 -19.11 -10.85
C VAL A 234 -4.22 -17.81 -11.63
N VAL A 235 -4.77 -16.71 -11.11
CA VAL A 235 -4.62 -15.39 -11.75
C VAL A 235 -3.29 -14.74 -11.39
N ALA A 236 -2.90 -13.70 -12.13
CA ALA A 236 -1.62 -12.99 -11.91
C ALA A 236 -1.53 -12.26 -10.55
N GLY A 237 -2.69 -11.96 -9.93
CA GLY A 237 -2.71 -11.31 -8.63
C GLY A 237 -2.12 -9.91 -8.64
N THR A 238 -1.80 -9.36 -7.45
CA THR A 238 -1.25 -8.00 -7.35
C THR A 238 -0.60 -7.74 -5.96
N ILE A 239 -0.21 -6.50 -5.69
CA ILE A 239 0.24 -6.07 -4.37
C ILE A 239 -0.96 -5.89 -3.42
N ASP A 240 -0.75 -6.22 -2.13
CA ASP A 240 -1.74 -6.27 -1.05
C ASP A 240 -2.64 -5.01 -0.95
N ALA A 241 -2.06 -3.80 -0.99
CA ALA A 241 -2.82 -2.56 -0.86
C ALA A 241 -3.85 -2.34 -2.00
N TRP A 242 -3.59 -2.82 -3.20
CA TRP A 242 -4.53 -2.73 -4.33
C TRP A 242 -5.57 -3.84 -4.31
N ALA A 243 -5.20 -5.04 -3.85
CA ALA A 243 -6.18 -6.08 -3.54
C ALA A 243 -7.11 -5.64 -2.39
N GLU A 244 -6.59 -4.92 -1.37
CA GLU A 244 -7.40 -4.28 -0.32
C GLU A 244 -8.37 -3.27 -0.92
N ALA A 245 -7.92 -2.38 -1.81
CA ALA A 245 -8.76 -1.41 -2.49
C ALA A 245 -9.92 -2.10 -3.24
N LEU A 246 -9.59 -3.16 -3.99
CA LEU A 246 -10.60 -3.96 -4.69
C LEU A 246 -11.58 -4.62 -3.72
N SER A 247 -11.11 -5.16 -2.59
CA SER A 247 -11.96 -5.76 -1.55
C SER A 247 -12.96 -4.76 -0.98
N ALA A 248 -12.58 -3.50 -0.93
CA ALA A 248 -13.42 -2.40 -0.47
C ALA A 248 -14.39 -1.86 -1.54
N GLY A 249 -14.35 -2.41 -2.76
CA GLY A 249 -15.19 -2.00 -3.89
C GLY A 249 -14.61 -0.87 -4.74
N VAL A 250 -13.34 -0.52 -4.56
CA VAL A 250 -12.60 0.47 -5.35
C VAL A 250 -12.06 -0.22 -6.60
N ARG A 251 -12.70 0.02 -7.74
CA ARG A 251 -12.43 -0.70 -8.99
C ARG A 251 -12.42 0.21 -10.22
N ASP A 252 -13.39 1.12 -10.30
CA ASP A 252 -13.60 1.95 -11.48
C ASP A 252 -12.87 3.29 -11.35
N PRO A 253 -12.51 3.93 -12.47
CA PRO A 253 -11.96 5.27 -12.45
C PRO A 253 -12.84 6.27 -11.70
N GLY A 254 -12.24 6.98 -10.75
CA GLY A 254 -12.90 7.86 -9.78
C GLY A 254 -13.16 7.21 -8.43
N ASP A 255 -13.09 5.88 -8.32
CA ASP A 255 -13.14 5.22 -7.01
C ASP A 255 -11.85 5.50 -6.25
N THR A 256 -11.99 5.83 -4.95
CA THR A 256 -10.85 6.15 -4.08
C THR A 256 -10.96 5.45 -2.75
N MET A 257 -9.95 4.69 -2.39
CA MET A 257 -9.78 4.13 -1.04
C MET A 257 -8.99 5.10 -0.16
N LEU A 258 -9.43 5.26 1.09
CA LEU A 258 -8.68 5.90 2.17
C LEU A 258 -8.52 4.92 3.32
N MET A 259 -7.29 4.48 3.57
CA MET A 259 -6.95 3.55 4.64
C MET A 259 -6.52 4.29 5.90
N TYR A 260 -7.26 4.09 7.00
CA TYR A 260 -7.01 4.64 8.33
C TYR A 260 -6.20 3.65 9.18
N GLY A 261 -4.88 3.75 9.10
CA GLY A 261 -3.94 2.91 9.84
C GLY A 261 -3.02 3.71 10.77
N THR A 262 -1.94 3.09 11.22
CA THR A 262 -0.81 3.79 11.90
C THR A 262 -0.25 4.88 10.99
N THR A 263 -0.13 4.57 9.70
CA THR A 263 0.02 5.47 8.57
C THR A 263 -1.33 5.63 7.87
N MET A 264 -1.48 6.63 7.02
CA MET A 264 -2.66 6.77 6.16
C MET A 264 -2.22 6.56 4.72
N PHE A 265 -3.05 5.87 3.93
CA PHE A 265 -2.74 5.55 2.55
C PHE A 265 -3.99 5.74 1.68
N MET A 266 -3.81 6.31 0.51
CA MET A 266 -4.87 6.56 -0.46
C MET A 266 -4.51 5.92 -1.79
N VAL A 267 -5.49 5.33 -2.43
CA VAL A 267 -5.40 4.80 -3.81
C VAL A 267 -6.61 5.30 -4.57
N GLU A 268 -6.38 5.99 -5.66
CA GLU A 268 -7.41 6.42 -6.60
C GLU A 268 -7.20 5.76 -7.95
N ILE A 269 -8.27 5.23 -8.53
CA ILE A 269 -8.26 4.64 -9.86
C ILE A 269 -8.46 5.75 -10.89
N ALA A 270 -7.58 5.82 -11.88
CA ALA A 270 -7.64 6.81 -12.96
C ALA A 270 -7.69 6.14 -14.34
N ARG A 271 -8.17 6.89 -15.35
CA ARG A 271 -8.27 6.42 -16.75
C ARG A 271 -7.02 6.66 -17.57
N ALA A 272 -6.23 7.64 -17.20
CA ALA A 272 -5.11 8.09 -18.02
C ALA A 272 -3.87 8.32 -17.16
N PHE A 273 -2.77 7.79 -17.63
CA PHE A 273 -1.47 8.04 -17.05
C PHE A 273 -1.06 9.51 -17.25
N ARG A 274 -0.86 10.22 -16.15
CA ARG A 274 -0.27 11.56 -16.11
C ARG A 274 0.79 11.56 -15.00
N PRO A 275 2.07 11.62 -15.35
CA PRO A 275 3.13 11.59 -14.36
C PRO A 275 3.08 12.85 -13.48
N GLU A 276 3.03 12.64 -12.17
CA GLU A 276 3.00 13.70 -11.16
C GLU A 276 4.04 13.39 -10.07
N ALA A 277 5.04 14.26 -9.95
CA ALA A 277 6.17 14.05 -9.04
C ALA A 277 5.78 13.98 -7.56
N SER A 278 4.64 14.58 -7.22
CA SER A 278 4.10 14.63 -5.85
C SER A 278 3.23 13.44 -5.49
N LEU A 279 3.03 12.50 -6.42
CA LEU A 279 2.23 11.29 -6.24
C LEU A 279 3.04 10.05 -6.61
N TRP A 280 2.52 8.91 -6.23
CA TRP A 280 3.01 7.63 -6.65
C TRP A 280 2.06 7.06 -7.69
N THR A 281 2.48 7.09 -8.96
CA THR A 281 1.65 6.67 -10.10
C THR A 281 2.07 5.28 -10.56
N THR A 282 1.11 4.38 -10.73
CA THR A 282 1.34 2.99 -11.18
C THR A 282 0.32 2.58 -12.22
N GLN A 283 0.57 1.46 -12.92
CA GLN A 283 -0.52 0.79 -13.66
C GLN A 283 -1.63 0.39 -12.69
N GLY A 284 -2.85 0.32 -13.18
CA GLY A 284 -3.97 -0.22 -12.44
C GLY A 284 -3.95 -1.76 -12.39
N VAL A 285 -4.87 -2.31 -11.62
CA VAL A 285 -5.08 -3.76 -11.53
C VAL A 285 -5.72 -4.33 -12.81
N PHE A 286 -6.52 -3.50 -13.49
CA PHE A 286 -7.21 -3.87 -14.72
C PHE A 286 -6.67 -3.08 -15.92
N GLU A 287 -6.71 -3.72 -17.10
CA GLU A 287 -6.29 -3.11 -18.35
C GLU A 287 -6.98 -1.76 -18.60
N GLY A 288 -6.22 -0.79 -19.08
CA GLY A 288 -6.72 0.55 -19.38
C GLY A 288 -6.96 1.45 -18.16
N THR A 289 -6.49 1.05 -16.98
CA THR A 289 -6.50 1.85 -15.77
C THR A 289 -5.09 2.14 -15.28
N CYS A 290 -4.94 3.24 -14.56
CA CYS A 290 -3.76 3.53 -13.75
C CYS A 290 -4.21 3.98 -12.35
N THR A 291 -3.28 4.07 -11.40
CA THR A 291 -3.61 4.52 -10.06
C THR A 291 -2.69 5.65 -9.62
N TYR A 292 -3.26 6.58 -8.87
CA TYR A 292 -2.52 7.52 -8.05
C TYR A 292 -2.56 7.04 -6.61
N ALA A 293 -1.39 6.95 -5.99
CA ALA A 293 -1.30 6.63 -4.59
C ALA A 293 -0.61 7.75 -3.82
N ALA A 294 -1.07 7.98 -2.61
CA ALA A 294 -0.55 8.99 -1.71
C ALA A 294 -0.60 8.47 -0.26
N GLY A 295 0.19 9.05 0.62
CA GLY A 295 0.15 8.60 2.01
C GLY A 295 0.83 9.53 2.99
N LEU A 296 0.37 9.44 4.23
CA LEU A 296 0.95 10.10 5.38
C LEU A 296 1.82 9.12 6.15
N SER A 297 3.02 9.53 6.55
CA SER A 297 3.92 8.70 7.37
C SER A 297 3.40 8.47 8.78
N THR A 298 2.62 9.41 9.31
CA THR A 298 2.03 9.34 10.65
C THR A 298 0.57 9.81 10.61
N SER A 299 -0.32 8.99 11.14
CA SER A 299 -1.75 9.31 11.28
C SER A 299 -2.31 8.68 12.57
N GLY A 300 -2.71 7.42 12.58
CA GLY A 300 -3.05 6.71 13.83
C GLY A 300 -1.88 6.68 14.81
N GLY A 301 -0.64 6.68 14.34
CA GLY A 301 0.54 6.83 15.17
C GLY A 301 0.54 8.12 16.01
N LEU A 302 0.00 9.23 15.48
CA LEU A 302 -0.14 10.49 16.24
C LEU A 302 -1.13 10.36 17.40
N THR A 303 -2.23 9.63 17.18
CA THR A 303 -3.22 9.42 18.24
C THR A 303 -2.68 8.54 19.35
N VAL A 304 -1.88 7.51 19.00
CA VAL A 304 -1.15 6.67 19.97
C VAL A 304 -0.13 7.51 20.76
N TRP A 305 0.69 8.30 20.06
CA TRP A 305 1.67 9.19 20.68
C TRP A 305 1.03 10.14 21.70
N LEU A 306 -0.09 10.80 21.36
CA LEU A 306 -0.77 11.69 22.30
C LEU A 306 -1.36 10.90 23.47
N ARG A 307 -2.01 9.76 23.23
CA ARG A 307 -2.54 8.88 24.27
C ARG A 307 -1.47 8.56 25.33
N ASP A 308 -0.29 8.18 24.88
CA ASP A 308 0.81 7.75 25.75
C ASP A 308 1.37 8.92 26.56
N ILE A 309 1.48 10.12 25.96
CA ILE A 309 1.93 11.34 26.65
C ILE A 309 0.94 11.80 27.71
N VAL A 310 -0.36 11.76 27.41
CA VAL A 310 -1.39 12.28 28.34
C VAL A 310 -1.91 11.21 29.31
N GLY A 311 -1.55 9.95 29.14
CA GLY A 311 -1.93 8.84 30.01
C GLY A 311 -3.46 8.63 30.06
N ARG A 312 -4.13 8.66 28.91
CA ARG A 312 -5.59 8.47 28.81
C ARG A 312 -5.94 7.45 27.74
N GLU A 313 -7.04 6.74 27.94
CA GLU A 313 -7.56 5.79 26.95
C GLU A 313 -8.23 6.52 25.77
N PHE A 314 -8.28 5.85 24.62
CA PHE A 314 -8.83 6.42 23.38
C PHE A 314 -10.28 6.87 23.52
N GLU A 315 -11.12 6.11 24.21
CA GLU A 315 -12.55 6.43 24.42
C GLU A 315 -12.71 7.79 25.10
N ALA A 316 -11.88 8.06 26.12
CA ALA A 316 -11.92 9.34 26.84
C ALA A 316 -11.42 10.50 25.96
N LEU A 317 -10.35 10.29 25.18
CA LEU A 317 -9.82 11.30 24.26
C LEU A 317 -10.79 11.62 23.12
N ILE A 318 -11.42 10.60 22.55
CA ILE A 318 -12.47 10.76 21.52
C ILE A 318 -13.65 11.52 22.07
N ALA A 319 -14.12 11.18 23.29
CA ALA A 319 -15.24 11.87 23.92
C ALA A 319 -14.90 13.36 24.22
N GLU A 320 -13.71 13.67 24.73
CA GLU A 320 -13.25 15.05 24.95
C GLU A 320 -13.12 15.83 23.62
N ALA A 321 -12.60 15.18 22.56
CA ALA A 321 -12.46 15.79 21.24
C ALA A 321 -13.82 16.00 20.54
N ALA A 322 -14.79 15.13 20.76
CA ALA A 322 -16.15 15.30 20.24
C ALA A 322 -16.88 16.53 20.82
N LEU A 323 -16.53 16.93 22.05
CA LEU A 323 -17.04 18.14 22.69
C LEU A 323 -16.30 19.41 22.25
N THR A 324 -15.16 19.26 21.59
CA THR A 324 -14.36 20.37 21.07
C THR A 324 -14.93 20.83 19.73
N PRO A 325 -15.12 22.13 19.49
CA PRO A 325 -15.69 22.61 18.24
C PRO A 325 -14.77 22.33 17.04
N ALA A 326 -15.36 22.33 15.84
CA ALA A 326 -14.63 22.22 14.58
C ALA A 326 -13.57 23.34 14.48
N GLY A 327 -12.34 22.94 14.11
CA GLY A 327 -11.17 23.80 14.09
C GLY A 327 -10.41 23.88 15.42
N ALA A 328 -10.74 23.00 16.39
CA ALA A 328 -10.04 22.83 17.66
C ALA A 328 -9.69 24.16 18.35
N ASP A 329 -10.64 25.13 18.33
CA ASP A 329 -10.46 26.52 18.85
C ASP A 329 -9.24 27.26 18.25
N GLY A 330 -8.92 26.99 16.98
CA GLY A 330 -7.83 27.65 16.25
C GLY A 330 -6.48 26.93 16.37
N LEU A 331 -6.45 25.68 16.79
CA LEU A 331 -5.25 24.85 16.68
C LEU A 331 -5.09 24.34 15.24
N VAL A 332 -3.87 24.42 14.71
CA VAL A 332 -3.48 23.78 13.46
C VAL A 332 -2.27 22.89 13.70
N VAL A 333 -2.38 21.63 13.28
CA VAL A 333 -1.31 20.64 13.44
C VAL A 333 -0.71 20.28 12.08
N LEU A 334 0.62 20.37 11.97
CA LEU A 334 1.37 19.75 10.88
C LEU A 334 1.70 18.30 11.27
N PRO A 335 1.13 17.27 10.59
CA PRO A 335 1.21 15.89 11.05
C PRO A 335 2.53 15.19 10.69
N PHE A 336 3.63 15.91 10.52
CA PHE A 336 4.92 15.41 10.04
C PHE A 336 5.82 14.88 11.18
N PHE A 337 5.25 14.09 12.10
CA PHE A 337 5.98 13.59 13.28
C PHE A 337 6.99 12.47 12.94
N GLY A 338 6.92 11.89 11.75
CA GLY A 338 7.96 11.05 11.15
C GLY A 338 8.69 11.83 10.06
N VAL A 339 8.12 11.79 8.87
CA VAL A 339 8.58 12.53 7.68
C VAL A 339 7.34 13.04 6.93
N ALA A 340 7.48 14.03 6.05
CA ALA A 340 6.43 14.34 5.10
C ALA A 340 6.58 13.43 3.87
N ARG A 341 5.54 12.63 3.60
CA ARG A 341 5.37 11.88 2.36
C ARG A 341 4.67 12.74 1.31
N SER A 342 3.86 12.14 0.45
CA SER A 342 3.08 12.87 -0.54
C SER A 342 2.18 13.93 0.10
N PRO A 343 2.02 15.09 -0.52
CA PRO A 343 2.67 15.51 -1.76
C PRO A 343 3.99 16.26 -1.56
N ILE A 344 4.49 16.37 -0.35
CA ILE A 344 5.64 17.23 0.01
C ILE A 344 6.98 16.52 -0.22
N PHE A 345 7.09 15.24 0.12
CA PHE A 345 8.31 14.41 0.05
C PHE A 345 9.53 15.04 0.71
N ASP A 346 9.40 15.39 1.99
CA ASP A 346 10.51 15.98 2.75
C ASP A 346 10.88 15.10 3.95
N PRO A 347 12.05 14.41 3.90
CA PRO A 347 12.50 13.55 5.00
C PRO A 347 12.95 14.32 6.25
N LEU A 348 13.23 15.63 6.11
CA LEU A 348 13.61 16.50 7.21
C LEU A 348 12.42 17.26 7.81
N ALA A 349 11.20 17.07 7.29
CA ALA A 349 10.00 17.64 7.88
C ALA A 349 9.80 17.16 9.32
N ARG A 350 9.33 18.06 10.17
CA ARG A 350 8.98 17.78 11.58
C ARG A 350 7.59 18.29 11.89
N GLY A 351 6.89 17.59 12.77
CA GLY A 351 5.56 17.97 13.23
C GLY A 351 5.55 19.27 14.01
N GLY A 352 4.42 19.97 14.00
CA GLY A 352 4.22 21.21 14.74
C GLY A 352 2.78 21.39 15.17
N ILE A 353 2.57 22.01 16.33
CA ILE A 353 1.26 22.39 16.85
C ILE A 353 1.24 23.91 17.01
N PHE A 354 0.38 24.59 16.29
CA PHE A 354 0.30 26.04 16.22
C PHE A 354 -1.02 26.54 16.81
N GLY A 355 -1.02 27.77 17.39
CA GLY A 355 -2.21 28.39 17.94
C GLY A 355 -2.48 28.05 19.42
N LEU A 356 -1.56 27.39 20.13
CA LEU A 356 -1.73 27.04 21.55
C LEU A 356 -1.91 28.25 22.45
N THR A 357 -2.90 28.16 23.33
CA THR A 357 -3.13 29.07 24.44
C THR A 357 -3.45 28.27 25.71
N LEU A 358 -3.52 28.92 26.88
CA LEU A 358 -3.86 28.24 28.14
C LEU A 358 -5.30 27.67 28.19
N ARG A 359 -6.14 27.96 27.21
CA ARG A 359 -7.50 27.39 27.11
C ARG A 359 -7.56 26.01 26.50
N HIS A 360 -6.51 25.60 25.77
CA HIS A 360 -6.50 24.34 25.09
C HIS A 360 -6.17 23.17 26.04
N GLY A 361 -7.01 22.17 26.04
CA GLY A 361 -6.84 20.93 26.78
C GLY A 361 -6.64 19.73 25.84
N ARG A 362 -6.66 18.52 26.40
CA ARG A 362 -6.43 17.26 25.68
C ARG A 362 -7.37 17.04 24.51
N GLY A 363 -8.67 17.36 24.69
CA GLY A 363 -9.66 17.24 23.63
C GLY A 363 -9.33 18.11 22.42
N HIS A 364 -8.84 19.33 22.64
CA HIS A 364 -8.38 20.22 21.56
C HIS A 364 -7.16 19.66 20.85
N LEU A 365 -6.18 19.12 21.60
CA LEU A 365 -4.98 18.50 21.00
C LEU A 365 -5.37 17.27 20.16
N TYR A 366 -6.20 16.38 20.71
CA TYR A 366 -6.62 15.19 20.00
C TYR A 366 -7.40 15.54 18.72
N ARG A 367 -8.35 16.50 18.83
CA ARG A 367 -9.09 16.99 17.67
C ARG A 367 -8.18 17.62 16.64
N GLY A 368 -7.25 18.48 17.06
CA GLY A 368 -6.27 19.11 16.18
C GLY A 368 -5.38 18.11 15.44
N LEU A 369 -5.01 16.98 16.06
CA LEU A 369 -4.30 15.89 15.39
C LEU A 369 -5.16 15.24 14.27
N LEU A 370 -6.44 14.96 14.56
CA LEU A 370 -7.36 14.40 13.56
C LEU A 370 -7.56 15.39 12.40
N GLU A 371 -7.75 16.65 12.68
CA GLU A 371 -7.93 17.73 11.70
C GLU A 371 -6.66 17.93 10.87
N GLY A 372 -5.46 17.89 11.48
CA GLY A 372 -4.18 17.98 10.78
C GLY A 372 -3.99 16.85 9.78
N THR A 373 -4.34 15.62 10.14
CA THR A 373 -4.31 14.50 9.18
C THR A 373 -5.36 14.67 8.07
N ALA A 374 -6.54 15.21 8.38
CA ALA A 374 -7.58 15.49 7.39
C ALA A 374 -7.15 16.59 6.39
N TYR A 375 -6.43 17.62 6.86
CA TYR A 375 -5.87 18.64 5.96
C TYR A 375 -4.83 18.05 5.00
N GLU A 376 -4.02 17.11 5.45
CA GLU A 376 -3.06 16.44 4.56
C GLU A 376 -3.77 15.50 3.56
N VAL A 377 -4.87 14.84 3.94
CA VAL A 377 -5.74 14.11 3.01
C VAL A 377 -6.27 15.06 1.94
N ARG A 378 -6.83 16.21 2.34
CA ARG A 378 -7.34 17.23 1.41
C ARG A 378 -6.23 17.72 0.47
N HIS A 379 -5.02 17.95 0.97
CA HIS A 379 -3.88 18.37 0.16
C HIS A 379 -3.53 17.33 -0.92
N ASN A 380 -3.50 16.05 -0.56
CA ASN A 380 -3.25 14.97 -1.52
C ASN A 380 -4.38 14.87 -2.57
N LEU A 381 -5.65 14.99 -2.16
CA LEU A 381 -6.79 14.98 -3.08
C LEU A 381 -6.74 16.13 -4.08
N GLU A 382 -6.35 17.35 -3.64
CA GLU A 382 -6.16 18.50 -4.56
C GLU A 382 -5.06 18.24 -5.60
N VAL A 383 -3.97 17.56 -5.23
CA VAL A 383 -2.91 17.18 -6.17
C VAL A 383 -3.38 16.08 -7.13
N MET A 384 -4.13 15.09 -6.65
CA MET A 384 -4.75 14.06 -7.49
C MET A 384 -5.74 14.68 -8.49
N GLU A 385 -6.56 15.63 -8.05
CA GLU A 385 -7.48 16.38 -8.93
C GLU A 385 -6.72 17.15 -10.00
N ALA A 386 -5.63 17.83 -9.65
CA ALA A 386 -4.77 18.53 -10.62
C ALA A 386 -4.12 17.57 -11.62
N ALA A 387 -3.83 16.32 -11.23
CA ALA A 387 -3.35 15.25 -12.10
C ALA A 387 -4.48 14.62 -12.96
N GLY A 388 -5.74 15.04 -12.76
CA GLY A 388 -6.89 14.62 -13.55
C GLY A 388 -7.72 13.49 -12.93
N ALA A 389 -7.50 13.19 -11.67
CA ALA A 389 -8.35 12.35 -10.84
C ALA A 389 -9.32 13.27 -10.05
N ALA A 390 -10.53 12.82 -9.82
CA ALA A 390 -11.54 13.62 -9.09
C ALA A 390 -12.53 12.69 -8.38
N PRO A 391 -12.21 12.27 -7.14
CA PRO A 391 -13.09 11.38 -6.41
C PRO A 391 -14.40 12.08 -6.02
N GLU A 392 -15.52 11.41 -6.24
CA GLU A 392 -16.82 11.87 -5.77
C GLU A 392 -17.13 11.41 -4.32
N GLN A 393 -16.43 10.36 -3.89
CA GLN A 393 -16.53 9.79 -2.55
C GLN A 393 -15.25 9.06 -2.17
N LEU A 394 -15.05 8.82 -0.88
CA LEU A 394 -13.97 8.01 -0.35
C LEU A 394 -14.52 6.70 0.22
N THR A 395 -13.87 5.59 -0.08
CA THR A 395 -14.13 4.32 0.60
C THR A 395 -13.14 4.18 1.75
N ALA A 396 -13.64 4.29 2.98
CA ALA A 396 -12.84 4.32 4.20
C ALA A 396 -12.65 2.90 4.75
N VAL A 397 -11.40 2.48 4.91
CA VAL A 397 -11.02 1.17 5.48
C VAL A 397 -10.03 1.33 6.64
N GLY A 398 -9.79 0.26 7.37
CA GLY A 398 -8.80 0.21 8.44
C GLY A 398 -9.32 0.53 9.82
N GLY A 399 -8.44 0.38 10.82
CA GLY A 399 -8.81 0.43 12.24
C GLY A 399 -9.34 1.78 12.74
N GLY A 400 -8.91 2.89 12.12
CA GLY A 400 -9.34 4.23 12.51
C GLY A 400 -10.78 4.56 12.16
N THR A 401 -11.45 3.80 11.27
CA THR A 401 -12.87 3.99 10.95
C THR A 401 -13.80 3.71 12.13
N LYS A 402 -13.34 2.95 13.12
CA LYS A 402 -14.13 2.61 14.32
C LYS A 402 -14.44 3.82 15.22
N SER A 403 -13.71 4.93 15.09
CA SER A 403 -13.89 6.08 15.97
C SER A 403 -15.08 6.97 15.58
N GLY A 404 -15.61 6.88 14.37
CA GLY A 404 -16.67 7.75 13.84
C GLY A 404 -16.28 9.24 13.77
N LEU A 405 -15.63 9.76 14.81
CA LEU A 405 -15.18 11.15 14.86
C LEU A 405 -14.13 11.48 13.79
N TRP A 406 -13.14 10.59 13.63
CA TRP A 406 -12.06 10.84 12.66
C TRP A 406 -12.56 10.82 11.23
N THR A 407 -13.38 9.84 10.89
CA THR A 407 -14.01 9.74 9.57
C THR A 407 -14.92 10.93 9.29
N GLN A 408 -15.69 11.40 10.29
CA GLN A 408 -16.50 12.61 10.14
C GLN A 408 -15.64 13.86 9.91
N VAL A 409 -14.55 14.04 10.68
CA VAL A 409 -13.60 15.16 10.49
C VAL A 409 -13.02 15.16 9.08
N VAL A 410 -12.63 14.00 8.54
CA VAL A 410 -12.11 13.91 7.16
C VAL A 410 -13.20 14.27 6.16
N SER A 411 -14.46 13.79 6.32
CA SER A 411 -15.57 14.20 5.46
C SER A 411 -15.79 15.73 5.48
N ASP A 412 -15.81 16.32 6.66
CA ASP A 412 -16.06 17.76 6.85
C ASP A 412 -14.94 18.64 6.24
N VAL A 413 -13.67 18.18 6.36
CA VAL A 413 -12.50 18.90 5.82
C VAL A 413 -12.39 18.78 4.31
N THR A 414 -12.67 17.59 3.77
CA THR A 414 -12.54 17.33 2.32
C THR A 414 -13.78 17.72 1.53
N GLY A 415 -14.94 17.85 2.17
CA GLY A 415 -16.22 18.02 1.51
C GLY A 415 -16.74 16.75 0.82
N LEU A 416 -16.08 15.60 1.01
CA LEU A 416 -16.44 14.34 0.38
C LEU A 416 -17.20 13.42 1.36
N ARG A 417 -18.21 12.74 0.85
CA ARG A 417 -18.84 11.65 1.61
C ARG A 417 -17.86 10.47 1.74
N GLN A 418 -17.98 9.72 2.84
CA GLN A 418 -17.24 8.48 3.02
C GLN A 418 -18.19 7.30 3.15
N VAL A 419 -17.80 6.18 2.56
CA VAL A 419 -18.45 4.89 2.67
C VAL A 419 -17.56 3.92 3.43
N ILE A 420 -18.06 3.31 4.49
CA ILE A 420 -17.37 2.25 5.23
C ILE A 420 -17.95 0.91 4.78
N PRO A 421 -17.16 0.00 4.18
CA PRO A 421 -17.63 -1.29 3.71
C PRO A 421 -17.96 -2.25 4.87
N ALA A 422 -18.90 -3.17 4.66
CA ALA A 422 -19.33 -4.13 5.67
C ALA A 422 -18.29 -5.22 5.94
N VAL A 423 -17.57 -5.66 4.90
CA VAL A 423 -16.53 -6.70 4.99
C VAL A 423 -15.16 -6.03 5.12
N THR A 424 -14.43 -6.37 6.17
CA THR A 424 -13.12 -5.79 6.52
C THR A 424 -12.01 -6.85 6.61
N ILE A 425 -12.15 -7.95 5.87
CA ILE A 425 -11.14 -9.02 5.83
C ILE A 425 -9.85 -8.54 5.17
N GLY A 426 -9.96 -7.67 4.17
CA GLY A 426 -8.83 -7.07 3.49
C GLY A 426 -8.46 -7.76 2.18
N ALA A 427 -7.18 -7.66 1.81
CA ALA A 427 -6.66 -8.02 0.49
C ALA A 427 -7.07 -9.41 -0.02
N SER A 428 -7.07 -10.43 0.85
CA SER A 428 -7.46 -11.79 0.44
C SER A 428 -8.88 -11.88 -0.14
N TYR A 429 -9.80 -11.00 0.27
CA TYR A 429 -11.14 -10.92 -0.31
C TYR A 429 -11.13 -10.33 -1.73
N GLY A 430 -10.28 -9.33 -1.95
CA GLY A 430 -10.00 -8.79 -3.29
C GLY A 430 -9.34 -9.83 -4.21
N ASP A 431 -8.44 -10.65 -3.67
CA ASP A 431 -7.81 -11.75 -4.41
C ASP A 431 -8.83 -12.78 -4.89
N ALA A 432 -9.78 -13.16 -4.02
CA ALA A 432 -10.86 -14.07 -4.41
C ALA A 432 -11.75 -13.44 -5.50
N MET A 433 -11.98 -12.12 -5.45
CA MET A 433 -12.72 -11.40 -6.49
C MET A 433 -11.95 -11.41 -7.82
N LEU A 434 -10.63 -11.13 -7.83
CA LEU A 434 -9.79 -11.23 -9.02
C LEU A 434 -9.81 -12.63 -9.62
N ALA A 435 -9.70 -13.66 -8.77
CA ALA A 435 -9.77 -15.05 -9.20
C ALA A 435 -11.10 -15.36 -9.91
N GLY A 436 -12.22 -14.92 -9.32
CA GLY A 436 -13.54 -15.12 -9.88
C GLY A 436 -13.79 -14.34 -11.19
N ASP A 437 -13.29 -13.11 -11.28
CA ASP A 437 -13.33 -12.29 -12.49
C ASP A 437 -12.54 -12.95 -13.62
N GLY A 438 -11.31 -13.42 -13.33
CA GLY A 438 -10.43 -14.05 -14.32
C GLY A 438 -10.96 -15.36 -14.92
N VAL A 439 -11.87 -16.07 -14.23
CA VAL A 439 -12.51 -17.28 -14.75
C VAL A 439 -13.97 -17.06 -15.16
N GLY A 440 -14.47 -15.83 -15.13
CA GLY A 440 -15.83 -15.48 -15.52
C GLY A 440 -16.93 -15.96 -14.56
N LEU A 441 -16.59 -16.30 -13.32
CA LEU A 441 -17.55 -16.64 -12.26
C LEU A 441 -18.07 -15.43 -11.51
N VAL A 442 -17.37 -14.31 -11.59
CA VAL A 442 -17.74 -13.02 -11.02
C VAL A 442 -17.86 -12.02 -12.15
N ALA A 443 -18.98 -11.30 -12.19
CA ALA A 443 -19.18 -10.29 -13.24
C ALA A 443 -18.21 -9.10 -13.03
N ALA A 444 -17.76 -8.49 -14.12
CA ALA A 444 -16.82 -7.38 -14.10
C ALA A 444 -17.35 -6.16 -13.31
N ASP A 445 -18.66 -5.99 -13.19
CA ASP A 445 -19.31 -4.92 -12.44
C ASP A 445 -19.76 -5.35 -11.02
N ALA A 446 -19.41 -6.58 -10.60
CA ALA A 446 -19.82 -7.08 -9.28
C ALA A 446 -19.26 -6.21 -8.15
N ARG A 447 -20.09 -5.95 -7.17
CA ARG A 447 -19.75 -5.24 -5.93
C ARG A 447 -20.16 -6.13 -4.75
N TRP A 448 -19.19 -6.91 -4.26
CA TRP A 448 -19.46 -7.84 -3.16
C TRP A 448 -19.62 -7.13 -1.81
N ASN A 449 -18.93 -6.02 -1.64
CA ASN A 449 -18.85 -5.35 -0.33
C ASN A 449 -19.85 -4.19 -0.27
N ALA A 450 -21.02 -4.46 0.32
CA ALA A 450 -22.03 -3.43 0.52
C ALA A 450 -21.59 -2.39 1.57
N PRO A 451 -22.06 -1.14 1.48
CA PRO A 451 -21.86 -0.14 2.53
C PRO A 451 -22.47 -0.60 3.86
N ALA A 452 -21.69 -0.56 4.95
CA ALA A 452 -22.21 -0.68 6.33
C ALA A 452 -22.64 0.68 6.87
N GLU A 453 -21.89 1.74 6.52
CA GLU A 453 -22.14 3.10 6.98
C GLU A 453 -21.77 4.09 5.87
N THR A 454 -22.46 5.21 5.83
CA THR A 454 -22.16 6.33 4.95
C THR A 454 -22.16 7.62 5.77
N LEU A 455 -21.05 8.34 5.74
CA LEU A 455 -20.89 9.65 6.37
C LEU A 455 -20.98 10.74 5.30
N THR A 456 -21.67 11.82 5.64
CA THR A 456 -21.77 13.01 4.80
C THR A 456 -21.13 14.20 5.50
N PRO A 457 -20.50 15.12 4.75
CA PRO A 457 -19.95 16.34 5.33
C PRO A 457 -20.99 17.17 6.08
N ASP A 458 -20.59 17.82 7.20
CA ASP A 458 -21.40 18.87 7.83
C ASP A 458 -21.05 20.21 7.21
N ASP A 459 -21.93 20.75 6.38
CA ASP A 459 -21.74 22.03 5.66
C ASP A 459 -21.45 23.20 6.61
N ARG A 460 -21.90 23.12 7.88
CA ARG A 460 -21.67 24.17 8.89
C ARG A 460 -20.22 24.27 9.34
N ALA A 461 -19.47 23.16 9.24
CA ALA A 461 -18.04 23.12 9.58
C ALA A 461 -17.14 23.56 8.39
N GLY A 462 -17.63 23.44 7.15
CA GLY A 462 -16.85 23.65 5.92
C GLY A 462 -16.14 25.00 5.86
N ALA A 463 -16.85 26.11 6.07
CA ALA A 463 -16.25 27.46 6.03
C ALA A 463 -15.10 27.64 7.05
N ARG A 464 -15.21 27.04 8.24
CA ARG A 464 -14.16 27.06 9.26
C ARG A 464 -12.95 26.22 8.82
N TYR A 465 -13.20 25.06 8.27
CA TYR A 465 -12.12 24.20 7.77
C TYR A 465 -11.41 24.80 6.55
N ASP A 466 -12.11 25.50 5.67
CA ASP A 466 -11.49 26.24 4.56
C ASP A 466 -10.56 27.36 5.03
N GLU A 467 -10.94 28.08 6.09
CA GLU A 467 -10.09 29.10 6.69
C GLU A 467 -8.80 28.49 7.27
N LEU A 468 -8.95 27.43 8.08
CA LEU A 468 -7.83 26.79 8.76
C LEU A 468 -6.95 25.99 7.79
N TYR A 469 -7.52 25.42 6.74
CA TYR A 469 -6.76 24.75 5.70
C TYR A 469 -5.82 25.72 4.96
N ARG A 470 -6.26 26.95 4.68
CA ARG A 470 -5.37 27.99 4.12
C ARG A 470 -4.21 28.31 5.06
N VAL A 471 -4.46 28.37 6.37
CA VAL A 471 -3.39 28.51 7.36
C VAL A 471 -2.46 27.29 7.33
N TYR A 472 -3.01 26.07 7.39
CA TYR A 472 -2.26 24.83 7.31
C TYR A 472 -1.31 24.80 6.10
N ARG A 473 -1.80 25.12 4.90
CA ARG A 473 -1.01 25.16 3.67
C ARG A 473 0.14 26.16 3.70
N SER A 474 0.00 27.25 4.45
CA SER A 474 1.02 28.29 4.60
C SER A 474 2.08 27.98 5.65
N LEU A 475 1.76 27.16 6.65
CA LEU A 475 2.64 26.91 7.80
C LEU A 475 3.90 26.13 7.45
N TYR A 476 3.77 25.03 6.67
CA TYR A 476 4.96 24.23 6.36
C TYR A 476 6.00 25.02 5.56
N PRO A 477 5.68 25.71 4.45
CA PRO A 477 6.65 26.55 3.76
C PRO A 477 7.30 27.61 4.66
N ALA A 478 6.53 28.19 5.58
CA ALA A 478 7.01 29.24 6.50
C ALA A 478 7.94 28.71 7.62
N THR A 479 7.84 27.41 7.96
CA THR A 479 8.59 26.79 9.06
C THR A 479 9.59 25.71 8.62
N ARG A 480 9.73 25.52 7.32
CA ARG A 480 10.55 24.44 6.74
C ARG A 480 12.01 24.52 7.17
N GLU A 481 12.61 25.71 7.15
CA GLU A 481 14.02 25.88 7.53
C GLU A 481 14.25 25.50 9.00
N GLN A 482 13.31 25.87 9.88
CA GLN A 482 13.35 25.52 11.29
C GLN A 482 13.16 24.02 11.51
N ALA A 483 12.23 23.40 10.79
CA ALA A 483 12.03 21.94 10.81
C ALA A 483 13.31 21.21 10.42
N HIS A 484 13.97 21.62 9.33
CA HIS A 484 15.25 21.06 8.88
C HIS A 484 16.37 21.25 9.89
N ALA A 485 16.46 22.42 10.54
CA ALA A 485 17.46 22.65 11.58
C ALA A 485 17.26 21.73 12.79
N LEU A 486 16.00 21.55 13.24
CA LEU A 486 15.66 20.64 14.33
C LEU A 486 15.92 19.17 13.95
N ALA A 487 15.66 18.78 12.71
CA ALA A 487 15.96 17.44 12.21
C ALA A 487 17.44 17.11 12.35
N ARG A 488 18.34 18.01 11.91
CA ARG A 488 19.79 17.82 12.04
C ARG A 488 20.25 17.68 13.50
N VAL A 489 19.72 18.50 14.41
CA VAL A 489 20.03 18.38 15.85
C VAL A 489 19.60 17.02 16.41
N GLN A 490 18.45 16.47 15.96
CA GLN A 490 17.98 15.15 16.38
C GLN A 490 18.87 14.03 15.85
N GLU A 491 19.35 14.12 14.60
CA GLU A 491 20.28 13.16 14.00
C GLU A 491 21.61 13.13 14.75
N GLU A 492 22.22 14.28 15.00
CA GLU A 492 23.46 14.42 15.77
C GLU A 492 23.34 13.82 17.18
N THR A 493 22.19 14.04 17.84
CA THR A 493 21.94 13.50 19.19
C THR A 493 21.78 11.99 19.18
N SER A 494 21.17 11.42 18.16
CA SER A 494 20.98 9.98 17.99
C SER A 494 22.28 9.25 17.71
N GLU A 495 23.15 9.82 16.89
CA GLU A 495 24.51 9.29 16.62
C GLU A 495 25.37 9.31 17.88
N ALA A 496 25.34 10.39 18.65
CA ALA A 496 26.08 10.52 19.92
C ALA A 496 25.60 9.53 21.02
N ALA A 497 24.34 9.09 20.98
CA ALA A 497 23.80 8.10 21.91
C ALA A 497 24.08 6.64 21.51
N SER A 498 24.48 6.42 20.25
CA SER A 498 24.74 5.10 19.67
C SER A 498 26.24 4.73 19.65
N GLY A 499 27.15 5.69 19.90
CA GLY A 499 28.59 5.52 20.00
C GLY A 499 29.06 5.51 21.45
#